data_95ea0e97b482fa9fe3598ffad47f57eb
#
_entry.id   95ea0e97b482fa9fe3598ffad47f57eb
#
_cell.length_a   1.000
_cell.length_b   1.000
_cell.length_c   1.000
_cell.angle_alpha   90.00
_cell.angle_beta   90.00
_cell.angle_gamma   90.00
#
_symmetry.space_group_name_H-M   'P 1'
#
loop_
_entity.id
_entity.type
_entity.pdbx_description
1 polymer ?
#
loop_
_entity_poly.entity_id
_entity_poly.type
_entity_poly.pdbx_seq_one_letter_code
_entity_poly.pdbx_strand_id
1 'polypeptide(L)'
;ELKVPERAKFVLSWVNHPRALPLAVPSATVHMAAQRGMEVVVLRPDGYALPEPIMEKARAAAKASGGSVTETTDRAEALKGAHVLYAKEWGSPQHYGDNEAEARVREYLGDWCVKDSWFKNTDPNCHFMHCLPVRRNVAVDDEVLDGSRSVVIREAFNRMVVQMAVLHRLLRN
;
A
#
# COMPACT_ATOMS: atom_id res chain seq x y z
N GLU A 1 -1.04 -7.08 19.66
CA GLU A 1 -1.37 -5.78 19.04
C GLU A 1 -0.10 -5.18 18.45
N LEU A 2 -0.14 -4.75 17.17
CA LEU A 2 0.98 -4.02 16.57
C LEU A 2 1.01 -2.60 17.14
N LYS A 3 2.10 -2.25 17.80
CA LYS A 3 2.27 -0.88 18.30
C LYS A 3 2.88 -0.03 17.20
N VAL A 4 2.10 0.86 16.63
CA VAL A 4 2.59 1.94 15.77
C VAL A 4 2.34 3.29 16.47
N PRO A 5 3.20 4.30 16.27
CA PRO A 5 2.98 5.63 16.82
C PRO A 5 1.65 6.24 16.36
N GLU A 6 1.14 7.19 17.12
CA GLU A 6 -0.14 7.87 16.82
C GLU A 6 -0.14 8.57 15.45
N ARG A 7 1.04 9.05 15.00
CA ARG A 7 1.27 9.62 13.67
C ARG A 7 2.28 8.81 12.88
N ALA A 8 2.01 7.51 12.79
CA ALA A 8 2.90 6.62 12.05
C ALA A 8 3.02 7.03 10.57
N LYS A 9 4.23 6.96 10.04
CA LYS A 9 4.46 7.09 8.60
C LYS A 9 4.05 5.78 7.93
N PHE A 10 3.04 5.88 7.06
CA PHE A 10 2.46 4.78 6.30
C PHE A 10 2.78 4.96 4.83
N VAL A 11 3.56 4.06 4.27
CA VAL A 11 3.93 4.06 2.86
C VAL A 11 3.07 3.04 2.11
N LEU A 12 2.19 3.53 1.23
CA LEU A 12 1.52 2.70 0.23
C LEU A 12 2.42 2.65 -1.00
N SER A 13 3.07 1.53 -1.24
CA SER A 13 3.95 1.37 -2.39
C SER A 13 3.31 0.57 -3.51
N TRP A 14 3.36 1.13 -4.72
CA TRP A 14 3.17 0.31 -5.91
C TRP A 14 4.24 -0.78 -5.97
N VAL A 15 3.87 -1.95 -6.46
CA VAL A 15 4.78 -3.07 -6.74
C VAL A 15 4.43 -3.71 -8.07
N ASN A 16 5.41 -4.40 -8.68
CA ASN A 16 5.22 -5.00 -9.99
C ASN A 16 4.26 -6.20 -9.96
N HIS A 17 3.55 -6.38 -11.06
CA HIS A 17 2.69 -7.54 -11.33
C HIS A 17 2.50 -7.68 -12.83
N PRO A 18 2.44 -8.90 -13.40
CA PRO A 18 2.28 -9.11 -14.85
C PRO A 18 0.98 -8.56 -15.46
N ARG A 19 0.00 -8.25 -14.64
CA ARG A 19 -1.32 -7.75 -15.08
C ARG A 19 -1.69 -6.47 -14.36
N ALA A 20 -2.41 -5.58 -15.06
CA ALA A 20 -3.10 -4.47 -14.44
C ALA A 20 -4.15 -4.96 -13.44
N LEU A 21 -4.07 -4.53 -12.19
CA LEU A 21 -5.04 -4.87 -11.16
C LEU A 21 -5.90 -3.65 -10.78
N PRO A 22 -7.09 -3.88 -10.18
CA PRO A 22 -8.01 -2.79 -9.83
C PRO A 22 -7.43 -1.80 -8.82
N LEU A 23 -7.90 -0.55 -8.91
CA LEU A 23 -7.57 0.55 -7.99
C LEU A 23 -8.30 0.49 -6.64
N ALA A 24 -9.21 -0.46 -6.43
CA ALA A 24 -10.05 -0.50 -5.23
C ALA A 24 -9.24 -0.59 -3.92
N VAL A 25 -8.25 -1.47 -3.86
CA VAL A 25 -7.43 -1.64 -2.65
C VAL A 25 -6.54 -0.43 -2.37
N PRO A 26 -5.71 0.06 -3.32
CA PRO A 26 -4.87 1.23 -3.02
C PRO A 26 -5.72 2.46 -2.66
N SER A 27 -6.87 2.67 -3.30
CA SER A 27 -7.80 3.77 -2.98
C SER A 27 -8.36 3.65 -1.56
N ALA A 28 -8.80 2.47 -1.15
CA ALA A 28 -9.29 2.24 0.20
C ALA A 28 -8.17 2.37 1.25
N THR A 29 -6.97 1.89 0.94
CA THR A 29 -5.83 1.90 1.85
C THR A 29 -5.34 3.31 2.12
N VAL A 30 -5.15 4.14 1.08
CA VAL A 30 -4.72 5.54 1.26
C VAL A 30 -5.75 6.33 2.07
N HIS A 31 -7.03 6.15 1.80
CA HIS A 31 -8.10 6.83 2.52
C HIS A 31 -8.20 6.38 3.99
N MET A 32 -8.12 5.07 4.26
CA MET A 32 -8.14 4.53 5.61
C MET A 32 -6.97 5.05 6.46
N ALA A 33 -5.75 5.02 5.93
CA ALA A 33 -4.57 5.51 6.64
C ALA A 33 -4.67 7.02 6.92
N ALA A 34 -5.18 7.80 5.94
CA ALA A 34 -5.45 9.22 6.10
C ALA A 34 -6.49 9.50 7.20
N GLN A 35 -7.58 8.75 7.26
CA GLN A 35 -8.60 8.87 8.32
C GLN A 35 -8.06 8.57 9.73
N ARG A 36 -6.96 7.83 9.82
CA ARG A 36 -6.28 7.49 11.09
C ARG A 36 -5.25 8.52 11.54
N GLY A 37 -5.13 9.66 10.84
CA GLY A 37 -4.19 10.71 11.18
C GLY A 37 -2.73 10.35 10.89
N MET A 38 -2.48 9.36 10.04
CA MET A 38 -1.13 8.94 9.66
C MET A 38 -0.48 9.93 8.68
N GLU A 39 0.85 9.94 8.67
CA GLU A 39 1.63 10.51 7.57
C GLU A 39 1.64 9.51 6.42
N VAL A 40 0.82 9.72 5.40
CA VAL A 40 0.67 8.80 4.28
C VAL A 40 1.52 9.25 3.11
N VAL A 41 2.34 8.34 2.59
CA VAL A 41 3.12 8.53 1.37
C VAL A 41 2.70 7.50 0.34
N VAL A 42 2.24 7.95 -0.83
CA VAL A 42 2.00 7.07 -1.99
C VAL A 42 3.28 7.02 -2.82
N LEU A 43 3.98 5.90 -2.74
CA LEU A 43 5.19 5.62 -3.52
C LEU A 43 4.82 4.83 -4.78
N ARG A 44 5.12 5.39 -5.94
CA ARG A 44 4.73 4.76 -7.21
C ARG A 44 5.66 5.18 -8.36
N PRO A 45 5.80 4.40 -9.43
CA PRO A 45 6.50 4.85 -10.64
C PRO A 45 5.68 5.92 -11.40
N ASP A 46 6.31 6.58 -12.35
CA ASP A 46 5.61 7.47 -13.28
C ASP A 46 4.52 6.72 -14.04
N GLY A 47 3.40 7.42 -14.29
CA GLY A 47 2.23 6.83 -14.96
C GLY A 47 1.28 6.04 -14.05
N TYR A 48 1.64 5.81 -12.77
CA TYR A 48 0.82 5.04 -11.81
C TYR A 48 0.24 5.89 -10.67
N ALA A 49 0.10 7.18 -10.88
CA ALA A 49 -0.59 8.04 -9.93
C ALA A 49 -2.03 7.55 -9.68
N LEU A 50 -2.49 7.64 -8.44
CA LEU A 50 -3.91 7.40 -8.15
C LEU A 50 -4.74 8.55 -8.72
N PRO A 51 -5.97 8.29 -9.21
CA PRO A 51 -6.86 9.33 -9.73
C PRO A 51 -7.05 10.48 -8.74
N GLU A 52 -7.01 11.72 -9.25
CA GLU A 52 -7.08 12.92 -8.40
C GLU A 52 -8.29 12.96 -7.46
N PRO A 53 -9.52 12.54 -7.85
CA PRO A 53 -10.64 12.51 -6.92
C PRO A 53 -10.42 11.59 -5.70
N ILE A 54 -9.61 10.54 -5.84
CA ILE A 54 -9.22 9.64 -4.74
C ILE A 54 -8.23 10.35 -3.82
N MET A 55 -7.24 11.01 -4.40
CA MET A 55 -6.21 11.74 -3.66
C MET A 55 -6.78 12.96 -2.93
N GLU A 56 -7.71 13.69 -3.53
CA GLU A 56 -8.44 14.80 -2.88
C GLU A 56 -9.20 14.31 -1.65
N LYS A 57 -9.93 13.19 -1.78
CA LYS A 57 -10.65 12.57 -0.68
C LYS A 57 -9.72 12.17 0.46
N ALA A 58 -8.57 11.58 0.12
CA ALA A 58 -7.58 11.17 1.10
C ALA A 58 -6.94 12.39 1.80
N ARG A 59 -6.58 13.44 1.06
CA ARG A 59 -6.06 14.71 1.62
C ARG A 59 -7.08 15.41 2.54
N ALA A 60 -8.36 15.41 2.15
CA ALA A 60 -9.42 15.96 3.00
C ALA A 60 -9.56 15.18 4.32
N ALA A 61 -9.52 13.84 4.25
CA ALA A 61 -9.56 12.98 5.42
C ALA A 61 -8.33 13.20 6.34
N ALA A 62 -7.13 13.30 5.76
CA ALA A 62 -5.91 13.60 6.48
C ALA A 62 -5.98 14.96 7.20
N LYS A 63 -6.45 16.00 6.52
CA LYS A 63 -6.65 17.32 7.13
C LYS A 63 -7.59 17.27 8.34
N ALA A 64 -8.68 16.49 8.23
CA ALA A 64 -9.65 16.35 9.32
C ALA A 64 -9.11 15.56 10.51
N SER A 65 -8.19 14.61 10.29
CA SER A 65 -7.61 13.73 11.32
C SER A 65 -6.27 14.21 11.87
N GLY A 66 -5.70 15.30 11.32
CA GLY A 66 -4.38 15.82 11.70
C GLY A 66 -3.19 15.08 11.06
N GLY A 67 -3.46 14.24 10.05
CA GLY A 67 -2.45 13.56 9.24
C GLY A 67 -2.03 14.33 7.99
N SER A 68 -1.34 13.65 7.08
CA SER A 68 -0.95 14.18 5.77
C SER A 68 -1.00 13.11 4.68
N VAL A 69 -1.13 13.54 3.42
CA VAL A 69 -1.03 12.65 2.25
C VAL A 69 -0.14 13.31 1.21
N THR A 70 0.93 12.65 0.85
CA THR A 70 1.87 13.04 -0.20
C THR A 70 2.08 11.91 -1.19
N GLU A 71 2.71 12.21 -2.31
CA GLU A 71 3.01 11.24 -3.35
C GLU A 71 4.41 11.50 -3.91
N THR A 72 5.17 10.44 -4.18
CA THR A 72 6.53 10.55 -4.71
C THR A 72 6.91 9.35 -5.57
N THR A 73 7.90 9.54 -6.42
CA THR A 73 8.59 8.46 -7.15
C THR A 73 9.92 8.09 -6.47
N ASP A 74 10.38 8.89 -5.51
CA ASP A 74 11.63 8.67 -4.77
C ASP A 74 11.43 7.66 -3.64
N ARG A 75 11.95 6.46 -3.87
CA ARG A 75 11.89 5.35 -2.91
C ARG A 75 12.64 5.66 -1.62
N ALA A 76 13.79 6.31 -1.72
CA ALA A 76 14.62 6.58 -0.55
C ALA A 76 13.95 7.59 0.38
N GLU A 77 13.35 8.64 -0.18
CA GLU A 77 12.57 9.62 0.55
C GLU A 77 11.32 9.00 1.18
N ALA A 78 10.55 8.23 0.39
CA ALA A 78 9.33 7.60 0.86
C ALA A 78 9.57 6.69 2.06
N LEU A 79 10.59 5.84 1.98
CA LEU A 79 10.86 4.81 2.98
C LEU A 79 11.56 5.32 4.24
N LYS A 80 12.16 6.49 4.20
CA LYS A 80 12.87 7.06 5.37
C LYS A 80 11.93 7.21 6.56
N GLY A 81 12.23 6.48 7.64
CA GLY A 81 11.45 6.49 8.88
C GLY A 81 10.05 5.86 8.76
N ALA A 82 9.76 5.10 7.70
CA ALA A 82 8.46 4.45 7.54
C ALA A 82 8.21 3.41 8.64
N HIS A 83 7.02 3.44 9.24
CA HIS A 83 6.57 2.48 10.25
C HIS A 83 5.78 1.33 9.62
N VAL A 84 5.15 1.58 8.48
CA VAL A 84 4.41 0.57 7.71
C VAL A 84 4.76 0.74 6.23
N LEU A 85 5.13 -0.36 5.59
CA LEU A 85 5.24 -0.49 4.15
C LEU A 85 4.13 -1.43 3.67
N TYR A 86 3.09 -0.85 3.07
CA TYR A 86 1.99 -1.59 2.46
C TYR A 86 2.22 -1.69 0.95
N ALA A 87 2.55 -2.88 0.48
CA ALA A 87 2.75 -3.13 -0.94
C ALA A 87 1.44 -3.49 -1.63
N LYS A 88 1.20 -2.92 -2.80
CA LYS A 88 0.06 -3.25 -3.64
C LYS A 88 0.34 -2.95 -5.10
N GLU A 89 -0.04 -3.86 -5.95
CA GLU A 89 -0.07 -3.67 -7.38
C GLU A 89 -1.39 -3.06 -7.85
N TRP A 90 -1.32 -2.11 -8.81
CA TRP A 90 -2.49 -1.56 -9.51
C TRP A 90 -2.14 -1.15 -10.94
N GLY A 91 -3.16 -1.07 -11.82
CA GLY A 91 -3.02 -0.65 -13.20
C GLY A 91 -2.80 0.85 -13.34
N SER A 92 -2.10 1.25 -14.40
CA SER A 92 -1.95 2.66 -14.75
C SER A 92 -3.29 3.25 -15.20
N PRO A 93 -3.73 4.38 -14.65
CA PRO A 93 -4.88 5.08 -15.18
C PRO A 93 -4.70 5.56 -16.63
N GLN A 94 -3.44 5.78 -17.07
CA GLN A 94 -3.12 6.24 -18.42
C GLN A 94 -3.31 5.14 -19.48
N HIS A 95 -3.21 3.87 -19.08
CA HIS A 95 -3.35 2.70 -19.96
C HIS A 95 -4.61 1.89 -19.65
N TYR A 96 -5.60 2.51 -19.00
CA TYR A 96 -6.82 1.80 -18.61
C TYR A 96 -7.55 1.26 -19.84
N GLY A 97 -7.73 -0.07 -19.88
CA GLY A 97 -8.35 -0.78 -21.00
C GLY A 97 -7.37 -1.21 -22.11
N ASP A 98 -6.12 -0.73 -22.10
CA ASP A 98 -5.07 -1.15 -23.02
C ASP A 98 -4.04 -2.06 -22.33
N ASN A 99 -4.34 -3.35 -22.30
CA ASN A 99 -3.50 -4.34 -21.63
C ASN A 99 -2.12 -4.51 -22.27
N GLU A 100 -1.99 -4.25 -23.59
CA GLU A 100 -0.71 -4.38 -24.28
C GLU A 100 0.22 -3.20 -23.97
N ALA A 101 -0.30 -1.98 -23.96
CA ALA A 101 0.47 -0.81 -23.54
C ALA A 101 0.90 -0.93 -22.07
N GLU A 102 0.00 -1.35 -21.21
CA GLU A 102 0.27 -1.60 -19.79
C GLU A 102 1.39 -2.66 -19.60
N ALA A 103 1.33 -3.77 -20.34
CA ALA A 103 2.33 -4.84 -20.25
C ALA A 103 3.72 -4.34 -20.68
N ARG A 104 3.81 -3.59 -21.78
CA ARG A 104 5.08 -3.00 -22.26
C ARG A 104 5.74 -2.08 -21.22
N VAL A 105 4.96 -1.24 -20.56
CA VAL A 105 5.50 -0.35 -19.51
C VAL A 105 6.01 -1.14 -18.33
N ARG A 106 5.31 -2.20 -17.93
CA ARG A 106 5.67 -3.03 -16.76
C ARG A 106 6.96 -3.81 -16.95
N GLU A 107 7.36 -4.12 -18.17
CA GLU A 107 8.64 -4.78 -18.46
C GLU A 107 9.85 -4.00 -17.90
N TYR A 108 9.74 -2.67 -17.86
CA TYR A 108 10.79 -1.79 -17.34
C TYR A 108 10.69 -1.51 -15.83
N LEU A 109 9.67 -2.05 -15.16
CA LEU A 109 9.40 -1.80 -13.74
C LEU A 109 9.75 -3.00 -12.85
N GLY A 110 10.63 -3.90 -13.31
CA GLY A 110 11.06 -5.06 -12.54
C GLY A 110 11.69 -4.75 -11.18
N ASP A 111 12.27 -3.56 -11.02
CA ASP A 111 12.86 -3.07 -9.77
C ASP A 111 11.83 -2.76 -8.66
N TRP A 112 10.55 -2.72 -9.02
CA TRP A 112 9.46 -2.50 -8.08
C TRP A 112 8.99 -3.79 -7.39
N CYS A 113 9.96 -4.60 -7.00
CA CYS A 113 9.81 -5.76 -6.12
C CYS A 113 10.37 -5.39 -4.75
N VAL A 114 9.57 -5.53 -3.69
CA VAL A 114 10.03 -5.19 -2.32
C VAL A 114 11.10 -6.18 -1.89
N LYS A 115 12.25 -5.66 -1.50
CA LYS A 115 13.43 -6.41 -1.05
C LYS A 115 13.80 -5.99 0.37
N ASP A 116 14.56 -6.79 1.08
CA ASP A 116 15.05 -6.44 2.42
C ASP A 116 15.82 -5.12 2.43
N SER A 117 16.52 -4.80 1.35
CA SER A 117 17.23 -3.52 1.17
C SER A 117 16.33 -2.28 1.25
N TRP A 118 15.02 -2.41 1.03
CA TRP A 118 14.06 -1.32 1.16
C TRP A 118 13.87 -0.87 2.61
N PHE A 119 14.18 -1.74 3.56
CA PHE A 119 14.00 -1.49 4.99
C PHE A 119 15.21 -0.84 5.68
N LYS A 120 16.30 -0.57 4.96
CA LYS A 120 17.54 -0.01 5.54
C LYS A 120 17.35 1.32 6.26
N ASN A 121 16.45 2.17 5.75
CA ASN A 121 16.21 3.51 6.28
C ASN A 121 14.80 3.68 6.87
N THR A 122 14.03 2.61 6.99
CA THR A 122 12.73 2.63 7.68
C THR A 122 12.93 2.68 9.21
N ASP A 123 11.84 2.84 9.95
CA ASP A 123 11.86 2.55 11.38
C ASP A 123 12.31 1.10 11.62
N PRO A 124 13.13 0.83 12.67
CA PRO A 124 13.57 -0.53 12.98
C PRO A 124 12.44 -1.54 13.17
N ASN A 125 11.26 -1.08 13.61
CA ASN A 125 10.05 -1.89 13.79
C ASN A 125 9.07 -1.77 12.61
N CYS A 126 9.53 -1.34 11.44
CA CYS A 126 8.67 -1.22 10.27
C CYS A 126 8.02 -2.55 9.92
N HIS A 127 6.71 -2.56 9.76
CA HIS A 127 5.94 -3.72 9.37
C HIS A 127 5.69 -3.74 7.86
N PHE A 128 5.82 -4.93 7.28
CA PHE A 128 5.44 -5.21 5.89
C PHE A 128 4.01 -5.75 5.82
N MET A 129 3.19 -5.18 4.94
CA MET A 129 1.80 -5.54 4.71
C MET A 129 1.48 -5.77 3.24
N HIS A 130 0.57 -6.69 2.96
CA HIS A 130 -0.01 -6.94 1.63
C HIS A 130 -1.31 -7.73 1.78
N CYS A 131 -2.37 -7.31 1.12
CA CYS A 131 -3.71 -7.90 1.26
C CYS A 131 -3.89 -9.33 0.73
N LEU A 132 -2.84 -9.93 0.16
CA LEU A 132 -2.88 -11.25 -0.48
C LEU A 132 -3.99 -11.39 -1.56
N PRO A 133 -3.85 -12.26 -2.58
CA PRO A 133 -2.61 -13.02 -2.85
C PRO A 133 -1.47 -12.13 -3.35
N VAL A 134 -0.23 -12.56 -3.19
CA VAL A 134 0.97 -11.86 -3.61
C VAL A 134 1.83 -12.76 -4.52
N ARG A 135 2.50 -12.17 -5.52
CA ARG A 135 3.47 -12.90 -6.34
C ARG A 135 4.86 -12.80 -5.73
N ARG A 136 5.33 -13.91 -5.21
CA ARG A 136 6.68 -14.06 -4.67
C ARG A 136 7.73 -13.78 -5.74
N ASN A 137 8.78 -13.07 -5.38
CA ASN A 137 9.92 -12.72 -6.22
C ASN A 137 9.56 -11.91 -7.49
N VAL A 138 8.36 -11.31 -7.49
CA VAL A 138 7.86 -10.37 -8.50
C VAL A 138 7.37 -9.08 -7.83
N ALA A 139 6.47 -9.19 -6.86
CA ALA A 139 5.97 -8.07 -6.07
C ALA A 139 6.76 -7.89 -4.77
N VAL A 140 7.21 -8.97 -4.18
CA VAL A 140 7.97 -9.01 -2.94
C VAL A 140 8.86 -10.26 -2.90
N ASP A 141 10.09 -10.12 -2.43
CA ASP A 141 11.01 -11.24 -2.24
C ASP A 141 10.57 -12.13 -1.08
N ASP A 142 10.93 -13.43 -1.15
CA ASP A 142 10.60 -14.42 -0.14
C ASP A 142 11.13 -14.03 1.25
N GLU A 143 12.33 -13.47 1.35
CA GLU A 143 12.93 -12.99 2.60
C GLU A 143 12.07 -11.97 3.35
N VAL A 144 11.42 -11.06 2.60
CA VAL A 144 10.52 -10.06 3.18
C VAL A 144 9.20 -10.68 3.56
N LEU A 145 8.63 -11.49 2.67
CA LEU A 145 7.30 -12.06 2.86
C LEU A 145 7.26 -13.03 4.05
N ASP A 146 8.30 -13.83 4.22
CA ASP A 146 8.42 -14.84 5.29
C ASP A 146 9.22 -14.30 6.50
N GLY A 147 9.75 -13.08 6.40
CA GLY A 147 10.54 -12.44 7.44
C GLY A 147 9.71 -11.93 8.62
N SER A 148 10.40 -11.61 9.73
CA SER A 148 9.79 -11.17 10.99
C SER A 148 9.00 -9.84 10.90
N ARG A 149 9.26 -9.02 9.89
CA ARG A 149 8.54 -7.77 9.64
C ARG A 149 7.18 -7.98 8.99
N SER A 150 6.98 -9.15 8.37
CA SER A 150 5.76 -9.47 7.63
C SER A 150 4.59 -9.74 8.57
N VAL A 151 3.50 -9.02 8.35
CA VAL A 151 2.25 -9.23 9.09
C VAL A 151 1.09 -9.63 8.17
N VAL A 152 1.41 -10.10 6.96
CA VAL A 152 0.42 -10.44 5.92
C VAL A 152 -0.59 -11.50 6.37
N ILE A 153 -0.14 -12.51 7.12
CA ILE A 153 -1.04 -13.56 7.64
C ILE A 153 -1.97 -12.99 8.72
N ARG A 154 -1.46 -12.11 9.58
CA ARG A 154 -2.27 -11.41 10.59
C ARG A 154 -3.30 -10.48 9.94
N GLU A 155 -2.91 -9.76 8.88
CA GLU A 155 -3.81 -8.93 8.07
C GLU A 155 -4.94 -9.78 7.46
N ALA A 156 -4.59 -10.91 6.85
CA ALA A 156 -5.56 -11.84 6.27
C ALA A 156 -6.55 -12.40 7.32
N PHE A 157 -6.06 -12.74 8.51
CA PHE A 157 -6.90 -13.18 9.63
C PHE A 157 -7.86 -12.08 10.09
N ASN A 158 -7.39 -10.84 10.22
CA ASN A 158 -8.21 -9.71 10.65
C ASN A 158 -9.39 -9.43 9.69
N ARG A 159 -9.27 -9.79 8.42
CA ARG A 159 -10.37 -9.70 7.44
C ARG A 159 -11.59 -10.46 7.92
N MET A 160 -11.42 -11.67 8.43
CA MET A 160 -12.52 -12.47 8.97
C MET A 160 -13.22 -11.75 10.14
N VAL A 161 -12.43 -11.25 11.10
CA VAL A 161 -12.95 -10.56 12.28
C VAL A 161 -13.75 -9.30 11.91
N VAL A 162 -13.21 -8.50 10.97
CA VAL A 162 -13.89 -7.28 10.50
C VAL A 162 -15.18 -7.61 9.74
N GLN A 163 -15.18 -8.64 8.89
CA GLN A 163 -16.38 -9.07 8.18
C GLN A 163 -17.46 -9.58 9.15
N MET A 164 -17.08 -10.33 10.19
CA MET A 164 -18.01 -10.75 11.24
C MET A 164 -18.64 -9.55 11.98
N ALA A 165 -17.84 -8.55 12.32
CA ALA A 165 -18.33 -7.34 12.98
C ALA A 165 -19.31 -6.54 12.09
N VAL A 166 -19.03 -6.42 10.79
CA VAL A 166 -19.91 -5.77 9.81
C VAL A 166 -21.24 -6.52 9.69
N LEU A 167 -21.21 -7.84 9.51
CA LEU A 167 -22.40 -8.68 9.42
C LEU A 167 -23.24 -8.59 10.70
N HIS A 168 -22.60 -8.69 11.86
CA HIS A 168 -23.28 -8.56 13.15
C HIS A 168 -23.99 -7.20 13.28
N ARG A 169 -23.36 -6.10 12.84
CA ARG A 169 -23.98 -4.78 12.86
C ARG A 169 -25.18 -4.68 11.94
N LEU A 170 -25.06 -5.24 10.71
CA LEU A 170 -26.14 -5.20 9.72
C LEU A 170 -27.36 -6.06 10.11
N LEU A 171 -27.15 -7.17 10.81
CA LEU A 171 -28.22 -8.09 11.24
C LEU A 171 -28.92 -7.68 12.55
N ARG A 172 -28.40 -6.67 13.25
CA ARG A 172 -29.00 -6.15 14.49
C ARG A 172 -29.92 -4.95 14.30
N ASN A 173 -30.04 -4.46 13.08
CA ASN A 173 -30.94 -3.33 12.77
C ASN A 173 -32.30 -3.85 12.30
#